data_f93f423ec5e1a1d4806e4e1930fd2241
#
_entry.id   f93f423ec5e1a1d4806e4e1930fd2241
#
_cell.length_a   1.000
_cell.length_b   1.000
_cell.length_c   1.000
_cell.angle_alpha   90.00
_cell.angle_beta   90.00
_cell.angle_gamma   90.00
#
_symmetry.space_group_name_H-M   'P 1'
#
loop_
_entity.id
_entity.type
_entity.pdbx_description
1 polymer ?
#
loop_
_entity_poly.entity_id
_entity_poly.type
_entity_poly.pdbx_seq_one_letter_code
_entity_poly.pdbx_strand_id
1 'polypeptide(L)'
;MEQRLSENTVLVLDSATLGRGDDELGAQLMVNFLRTIAFRDDVPETVVCYNSGVKLAEKGSSAVPILEALSQKGSEIVLCGTCVNYFGHQDRLVIGRVGDMQGIVDALSRAGKVLYT
;
A
#
# COMPACT_ATOMS: atom_id res chain seq x y z
N MET A 1 15.96 8.64 -20.26
CA MET A 1 14.53 8.91 -20.02
C MET A 1 14.15 8.46 -18.62
N GLU A 2 13.57 9.34 -17.85
CA GLU A 2 13.14 9.01 -16.50
C GLU A 2 11.86 8.19 -16.52
N GLN A 3 11.82 7.19 -15.64
CA GLN A 3 10.59 6.46 -15.41
C GLN A 3 9.85 7.08 -14.24
N ARG A 4 8.60 7.38 -14.45
CA ARG A 4 7.76 7.98 -13.43
C ARG A 4 6.87 6.92 -12.79
N LEU A 5 6.77 6.97 -11.46
CA LEU A 5 5.90 6.07 -10.71
C LEU A 5 4.45 6.51 -10.74
N SER A 6 4.18 7.81 -10.97
CA SER A 6 2.84 8.34 -10.89
C SER A 6 1.94 7.92 -12.04
N GLU A 7 2.50 7.66 -13.23
CA GLU A 7 1.71 7.34 -14.41
C GLU A 7 1.36 5.85 -14.46
N ASN A 8 0.10 5.52 -14.19
CA ASN A 8 -0.42 4.16 -14.27
C ASN A 8 0.39 3.14 -13.49
N THR A 9 1.05 3.57 -12.41
CA THR A 9 1.80 2.64 -11.57
C THR A 9 0.92 2.22 -10.39
N VAL A 10 0.84 0.92 -10.17
CA VAL A 10 0.18 0.36 -9.00
C VAL A 10 1.24 -0.31 -8.14
N LEU A 11 1.31 0.08 -6.87
CA LEU A 11 2.17 -0.56 -5.88
C LEU A 11 1.32 -1.55 -5.10
N VAL A 12 1.74 -2.81 -5.04
CA VAL A 12 1.02 -3.84 -4.31
C VAL A 12 1.78 -4.17 -3.03
N LEU A 13 1.10 -4.02 -1.90
CA LEU A 13 1.61 -4.38 -0.58
C LEU A 13 0.81 -5.58 -0.09
N ASP A 14 1.36 -6.78 -0.24
CA ASP A 14 0.65 -8.02 0.07
C ASP A 14 0.93 -8.54 1.48
N SER A 15 1.67 -7.76 2.27
CA SER A 15 2.03 -8.13 3.63
C SER A 15 2.38 -6.88 4.42
N ALA A 16 2.26 -6.96 5.74
CA ALA A 16 2.74 -5.90 6.62
C ALA A 16 4.27 -5.86 6.69
N THR A 17 4.93 -6.90 6.21
CA THR A 17 6.40 -7.01 6.21
C THR A 17 6.91 -7.11 4.78
N LEU A 18 8.14 -6.65 4.56
CA LEU A 18 8.81 -6.75 3.26
C LEU A 18 9.79 -7.92 3.32
N GLY A 19 9.65 -8.84 2.36
CA GLY A 19 10.47 -10.03 2.30
C GLY A 19 9.98 -11.11 3.25
N ARG A 20 10.68 -12.24 3.24
CA ARG A 20 10.32 -13.41 4.04
C ARG A 20 11.49 -13.84 4.92
N GLY A 21 11.15 -14.42 6.05
CA GLY A 21 12.11 -14.95 7.00
C GLY A 21 11.91 -14.30 8.35
N ASP A 22 12.58 -13.19 8.58
CA ASP A 22 12.50 -12.49 9.85
C ASP A 22 11.44 -11.38 9.78
N ASP A 23 10.39 -11.48 10.59
CA ASP A 23 9.28 -10.53 10.56
C ASP A 23 9.66 -9.17 11.18
N GLU A 24 10.53 -9.16 12.19
CA GLU A 24 10.97 -7.91 12.77
C GLU A 24 11.79 -7.10 11.76
N LEU A 25 12.71 -7.77 11.08
CA LEU A 25 13.45 -7.14 9.98
C LEU A 25 12.51 -6.72 8.87
N GLY A 26 11.54 -7.58 8.53
CA GLY A 26 10.57 -7.28 7.47
C GLY A 26 9.74 -6.05 7.76
N ALA A 27 9.38 -5.82 9.02
CA ALA A 27 8.65 -4.61 9.42
C ALA A 27 9.51 -3.36 9.23
N GLN A 28 10.80 -3.43 9.59
CA GLN A 28 11.73 -2.32 9.37
C GLN A 28 11.92 -2.04 7.88
N LEU A 29 12.07 -3.09 7.10
CA LEU A 29 12.24 -2.95 5.64
C LEU A 29 11.01 -2.32 5.00
N MET A 30 9.82 -2.68 5.46
CA MET A 30 8.59 -2.11 4.92
C MET A 30 8.53 -0.59 5.16
N VAL A 31 8.87 -0.16 6.37
CA VAL A 31 8.90 1.28 6.69
C VAL A 31 9.94 2.00 5.83
N ASN A 32 11.13 1.43 5.69
CA ASN A 32 12.19 2.02 4.86
C ASN A 32 11.77 2.12 3.41
N PHE A 33 11.16 1.06 2.90
CA PHE A 33 10.69 1.00 1.51
C PHE A 33 9.62 2.08 1.26
N LEU A 34 8.59 2.12 2.09
CA LEU A 34 7.51 3.09 1.93
C LEU A 34 8.01 4.53 2.07
N ARG A 35 8.91 4.76 3.02
CA ARG A 35 9.49 6.10 3.20
C ARG A 35 10.28 6.52 1.97
N THR A 36 11.04 5.59 1.39
CA THR A 36 11.81 5.88 0.18
C THR A 36 10.89 6.22 -1.00
N ILE A 37 9.80 5.48 -1.14
CA ILE A 37 8.80 5.77 -2.17
C ILE A 37 8.17 7.15 -1.94
N ALA A 38 7.82 7.47 -0.68
CA ALA A 38 7.14 8.72 -0.35
C ALA A 38 8.04 9.95 -0.54
N PHE A 39 9.36 9.79 -0.48
CA PHE A 39 10.29 10.88 -0.71
C PHE A 39 10.45 11.24 -2.19
N ARG A 40 10.00 10.39 -3.09
CA ARG A 40 10.07 10.67 -4.52
C ARG A 40 9.08 11.78 -4.88
N ASP A 41 9.40 12.54 -5.91
CA ASP A 41 8.45 13.52 -6.45
C ASP A 41 7.30 12.81 -7.16
N ASP A 42 7.58 11.67 -7.78
CA ASP A 42 6.60 10.85 -8.47
C ASP A 42 6.23 9.66 -7.58
N VAL A 43 4.99 9.61 -7.14
CA VAL A 43 4.49 8.50 -6.30
C VAL A 43 3.57 7.61 -7.12
N PRO A 44 3.34 6.36 -6.70
CA PRO A 44 2.39 5.50 -7.41
C PRO A 44 1.01 6.12 -7.48
N GLU A 45 0.30 5.92 -8.57
CA GLU A 45 -1.08 6.38 -8.68
C GLU A 45 -1.98 5.66 -7.69
N THR A 46 -1.77 4.37 -7.49
CA THR A 46 -2.57 3.54 -6.59
C THR A 46 -1.66 2.65 -5.76
N VAL A 47 -2.00 2.52 -4.48
CA VAL A 47 -1.37 1.57 -3.57
C VAL A 47 -2.45 0.59 -3.13
N VAL A 48 -2.26 -0.68 -3.43
CA VAL A 48 -3.23 -1.74 -3.08
C VAL A 48 -2.67 -2.57 -1.95
N CYS A 49 -3.45 -2.76 -0.90
CA CYS A 49 -3.05 -3.55 0.26
C CYS A 49 -3.92 -4.81 0.36
N TYR A 50 -3.25 -5.97 0.42
CA TYR A 50 -3.89 -7.28 0.60
C TYR A 50 -3.39 -7.94 1.86
N ASN A 51 -4.12 -8.94 2.31
CA ASN A 51 -3.71 -9.80 3.42
C ASN A 51 -3.27 -8.92 4.59
N SER A 52 -2.16 -9.24 5.23
CA SER A 52 -1.69 -8.43 6.35
C SER A 52 -1.24 -7.03 5.95
N GLY A 53 -1.10 -6.76 4.64
CA GLY A 53 -0.82 -5.40 4.17
C GLY A 53 -1.87 -4.39 4.56
N VAL A 54 -3.14 -4.80 4.75
CA VAL A 54 -4.18 -3.89 5.21
C VAL A 54 -3.91 -3.36 6.62
N LYS A 55 -3.12 -4.08 7.41
CA LYS A 55 -2.78 -3.65 8.78
C LYS A 55 -1.85 -2.44 8.79
N LEU A 56 -1.18 -2.15 7.68
CA LEU A 56 -0.34 -0.96 7.57
C LEU A 56 -1.17 0.33 7.70
N ALA A 57 -2.48 0.26 7.42
CA ALA A 57 -3.38 1.40 7.49
C ALA A 57 -4.09 1.53 8.83
N GLU A 58 -3.78 0.66 9.80
CA GLU A 58 -4.44 0.67 11.11
C GLU A 58 -3.80 1.66 12.06
N LYS A 59 -4.62 2.21 12.94
CA LYS A 59 -4.15 3.11 14.00
C LYS A 59 -3.00 2.48 14.76
N GLY A 60 -1.93 3.24 14.96
CA GLY A 60 -0.73 2.78 15.66
C GLY A 60 0.32 2.17 14.75
N SER A 61 0.02 1.93 13.49
CA SER A 61 1.01 1.42 12.54
C SER A 61 2.04 2.51 12.22
N SER A 62 3.32 2.13 12.19
CA SER A 62 4.40 3.05 11.81
C SER A 62 4.28 3.52 10.36
N ALA A 63 3.52 2.80 9.53
CA ALA A 63 3.34 3.14 8.12
C ALA A 63 2.27 4.22 7.91
N VAL A 64 1.39 4.47 8.89
CA VAL A 64 0.29 5.42 8.70
C VAL A 64 0.76 6.81 8.27
N PRO A 65 1.74 7.45 8.94
CA PRO A 65 2.19 8.78 8.49
C PRO A 65 2.77 8.76 7.08
N ILE A 66 3.39 7.65 6.69
CA ILE A 66 3.98 7.51 5.37
C ILE A 66 2.89 7.36 4.32
N LEU A 67 1.88 6.53 4.60
CA LEU A 67 0.73 6.36 3.70
C LEU A 67 -0.04 7.67 3.54
N GLU A 68 -0.13 8.45 4.62
CA GLU A 68 -0.74 9.77 4.56
C GLU A 68 0.05 10.71 3.64
N ALA A 69 1.38 10.67 3.72
CA ALA A 69 2.22 11.46 2.83
C ALA A 69 2.02 11.06 1.37
N LEU A 70 1.93 9.76 1.09
CA LEU A 70 1.64 9.27 -0.24
C LEU A 70 0.28 9.76 -0.73
N SER A 71 -0.73 9.68 0.13
CA SER A 71 -2.08 10.12 -0.20
C SER A 71 -2.10 11.62 -0.54
N GLN A 72 -1.38 12.43 0.23
CA GLN A 72 -1.29 13.87 -0.01
C GLN A 72 -0.61 14.18 -1.34
N LYS A 73 0.26 13.32 -1.81
CA LYS A 73 0.94 13.47 -3.10
C LYS A 73 0.11 12.90 -4.26
N GLY A 74 -1.06 12.35 -3.99
CA GLY A 74 -1.98 11.90 -5.01
C GLY A 74 -2.17 10.40 -5.13
N SER A 75 -1.49 9.59 -4.29
CA SER A 75 -1.70 8.15 -4.30
C SER A 75 -3.06 7.80 -3.71
N GLU A 76 -3.79 6.94 -4.39
CA GLU A 76 -5.01 6.35 -3.83
C GLU A 76 -4.63 5.08 -3.07
N ILE A 77 -4.99 5.01 -1.80
CA ILE A 77 -4.70 3.85 -0.95
C ILE A 77 -5.96 2.99 -0.90
N VAL A 78 -5.87 1.78 -1.45
CA VAL A 78 -7.02 0.86 -1.54
C VAL A 78 -6.74 -0.37 -0.68
N LEU A 79 -7.67 -0.66 0.22
CA LEU A 79 -7.56 -1.78 1.17
C LEU A 79 -8.54 -2.87 0.75
N CYS A 80 -8.04 -4.09 0.59
CA CYS A 80 -8.89 -5.22 0.19
C CYS A 80 -9.96 -5.50 1.25
N GLY A 81 -11.24 -5.39 0.85
CA GLY A 81 -12.36 -5.54 1.77
C GLY A 81 -12.43 -6.92 2.41
N THR A 82 -12.15 -7.97 1.64
CA THR A 82 -12.12 -9.34 2.17
C THR A 82 -11.09 -9.45 3.29
N CYS A 83 -9.91 -8.85 3.09
CA CYS A 83 -8.84 -8.91 4.10
C CYS A 83 -9.20 -8.11 5.34
N VAL A 84 -9.75 -6.92 5.16
CA VAL A 84 -10.19 -6.08 6.27
C VAL A 84 -11.23 -6.82 7.11
N ASN A 85 -12.21 -7.45 6.44
CA ASN A 85 -13.26 -8.20 7.13
C ASN A 85 -12.70 -9.42 7.86
N TYR A 86 -11.77 -10.10 7.25
CA TYR A 86 -11.17 -11.29 7.85
C TYR A 86 -10.49 -10.97 9.19
N PHE A 87 -9.75 -9.85 9.24
CA PHE A 87 -9.06 -9.47 10.47
C PHE A 87 -9.98 -8.77 11.47
N GLY A 88 -11.16 -8.30 11.03
CA GLY A 88 -12.14 -7.68 11.93
C GLY A 88 -11.72 -6.33 12.48
N HIS A 89 -10.86 -5.60 11.79
CA HIS A 89 -10.28 -4.35 12.27
C HIS A 89 -10.79 -3.12 11.50
N GLN A 90 -12.04 -3.19 11.02
CA GLN A 90 -12.62 -2.09 10.22
C GLN A 90 -12.58 -0.75 10.95
N ASP A 91 -12.79 -0.76 12.25
CA ASP A 91 -12.82 0.44 13.08
C ASP A 91 -11.43 0.98 13.40
N ARG A 92 -10.37 0.26 13.04
CA ARG A 92 -9.00 0.69 13.27
C ARG A 92 -8.35 1.37 12.06
N LEU A 93 -9.01 1.31 10.92
CA LEU A 93 -8.45 1.89 9.70
C LEU A 93 -8.51 3.41 9.76
N VAL A 94 -7.38 4.06 9.51
CA VAL A 94 -7.27 5.52 9.62
C VAL A 94 -6.81 6.17 8.31
N ILE A 95 -6.49 5.39 7.29
CA ILE A 95 -6.07 5.91 5.99
C ILE A 95 -6.53 4.95 4.89
N GLY A 96 -6.86 5.50 3.73
CA GLY A 96 -7.25 4.70 2.58
C GLY A 96 -8.75 4.42 2.55
N ARG A 97 -9.17 3.72 1.51
CA ARG A 97 -10.56 3.27 1.37
C ARG A 97 -10.61 1.77 1.17
N VAL A 98 -11.70 1.17 1.63
CA VAL A 98 -11.93 -0.26 1.42
C VAL A 98 -12.49 -0.45 0.01
N GLY A 99 -11.84 -1.31 -0.77
CA GLY A 99 -12.27 -1.63 -2.12
C GLY A 99 -12.58 -3.11 -2.26
N ASP A 100 -13.22 -3.46 -3.38
CA ASP A 100 -13.50 -4.86 -3.68
C ASP A 100 -12.46 -5.42 -4.64
N MET A 101 -12.46 -6.74 -4.77
CA MET A 101 -11.48 -7.42 -5.61
C MET A 101 -11.66 -7.04 -7.09
N GLN A 102 -12.89 -6.82 -7.53
CA GLN A 102 -13.13 -6.42 -8.92
C GLN A 102 -12.45 -5.10 -9.23
N GLY A 103 -12.61 -4.10 -8.37
CA GLY A 103 -11.96 -2.80 -8.56
C GLY A 103 -10.45 -2.91 -8.52
N ILE A 104 -9.92 -3.75 -7.65
CA ILE A 104 -8.48 -3.99 -7.55
C ILE A 104 -7.95 -4.64 -8.83
N VAL A 105 -8.63 -5.67 -9.33
CA VAL A 105 -8.24 -6.34 -10.57
C VAL A 105 -8.30 -5.35 -11.74
N ASP A 106 -9.34 -4.51 -11.78
CA ASP A 106 -9.45 -3.48 -12.83
C ASP A 106 -8.25 -2.53 -12.79
N ALA A 107 -7.87 -2.08 -11.60
CA ALA A 107 -6.71 -1.19 -11.45
C ALA A 107 -5.43 -1.86 -11.92
N LEU A 108 -5.23 -3.12 -11.53
CA LEU A 108 -4.04 -3.88 -11.95
C LEU A 108 -4.02 -4.11 -13.45
N SER A 109 -5.19 -4.39 -14.05
CA SER A 109 -5.25 -4.69 -15.48
C SER A 109 -4.99 -3.46 -16.35
N ARG A 110 -5.29 -2.27 -15.84
CA ARG A 110 -5.05 -1.02 -16.56
C ARG A 110 -3.68 -0.42 -16.26
N ALA A 111 -2.95 -0.99 -15.31
CA ALA A 111 -1.66 -0.43 -14.91
C ALA A 111 -0.63 -0.56 -16.03
N GLY A 112 0.13 0.51 -16.25
CA GLY A 112 1.28 0.46 -17.12
C GLY A 112 2.47 -0.19 -16.45
N LYS A 113 2.53 -0.13 -15.12
CA LYS A 113 3.59 -0.74 -14.32
C LYS A 113 2.99 -1.19 -12.98
N VAL A 114 3.36 -2.38 -12.55
CA VAL A 114 3.00 -2.87 -11.23
C VAL A 114 4.29 -3.13 -10.45
N LEU A 115 4.42 -2.48 -9.29
CA LEU A 115 5.51 -2.76 -8.36
C LEU A 115 4.96 -3.71 -7.31
N TYR A 116 5.56 -4.86 -7.21
CA TYR A 116 5.09 -5.91 -6.30
C TYR A 116 6.15 -6.17 -5.23
N THR A 117 5.72 -6.23 -3.98
CA THR A 117 6.64 -6.46 -2.85
C THR A 117 6.68 -7.94 -2.35
#